data_852cd16675d9e1570d4924b7b506cb81
#
_entry.id   852cd16675d9e1570d4924b7b506cb81
#
_cell.length_a   1.000
_cell.length_b   1.000
_cell.length_c   1.000
_cell.angle_alpha   90.00
_cell.angle_beta   90.00
_cell.angle_gamma   90.00
#
_symmetry.space_group_name_H-M   'P 1'
#
loop_
_entity.id
_entity.type
_entity.pdbx_description
1 polymer ?
#
loop_
_entity_poly.entity_id
_entity_poly.type
_entity_poly.pdbx_seq_one_letter_code
_entity_poly.pdbx_strand_id
1 'polypeptide(L)'
;MKLYCLSGLGTDERAFKHIHIEGVELVHVPWIDFKENESLQSYAKRLFEATKPEDDYNLIGLSFGGMIAAEWEKIKTPKTLILLSTMRDTKGLPIYIRVAGALNLHKIVPMSLVRYPNFISYFLFGITNNENKQVFKDILHDGDPKHLKWAMNSIANWRNYDKSNGIRIHGDKDRLLPMKKGMDHVISGGGHMIVLNN
;
A
#
# COMPACT_ATOMS: atom_id res chain seq x y z
N MET A 1 -2.63 -14.69 17.86
CA MET A 1 -1.47 -14.36 17.00
C MET A 1 -1.68 -12.93 16.52
N LYS A 2 -0.63 -12.07 16.53
CA LYS A 2 -0.72 -10.71 16.00
C LYS A 2 -0.30 -10.65 14.53
N LEU A 3 -1.05 -9.87 13.74
CA LEU A 3 -0.75 -9.54 12.34
C LEU A 3 -0.68 -8.02 12.21
N TYR A 4 0.52 -7.47 12.02
CA TYR A 4 0.72 -6.05 11.82
C TYR A 4 0.25 -5.66 10.42
N CYS A 5 -0.55 -4.59 10.34
CA CYS A 5 -1.21 -4.15 9.11
C CYS A 5 -0.69 -2.79 8.67
N LEU A 6 -0.02 -2.74 7.52
CA LEU A 6 0.41 -1.51 6.84
C LEU A 6 -0.59 -1.18 5.72
N SER A 7 -1.32 -0.09 5.87
CA SER A 7 -2.37 0.32 4.92
C SER A 7 -1.78 0.90 3.61
N GLY A 8 -2.65 1.23 2.66
CA GLY A 8 -2.24 1.83 1.38
C GLY A 8 -1.99 3.33 1.48
N LEU A 9 -1.61 3.94 0.34
CA LEU A 9 -1.43 5.37 0.21
C LEU A 9 -2.71 6.13 0.60
N GLY A 10 -2.58 6.99 1.63
CA GLY A 10 -3.68 7.80 2.13
C GLY A 10 -4.83 7.00 2.75
N THR A 11 -4.57 5.73 3.10
CA THR A 11 -5.56 4.88 3.77
C THR A 11 -5.12 4.56 5.20
N ASP A 12 -6.08 4.13 6.01
CA ASP A 12 -5.94 3.76 7.40
C ASP A 12 -6.50 2.35 7.67
N GLU A 13 -6.77 2.03 8.92
CA GLU A 13 -7.30 0.74 9.35
C GLU A 13 -8.62 0.35 8.68
N ARG A 14 -9.43 1.32 8.28
CA ARG A 14 -10.71 1.09 7.56
C ARG A 14 -10.52 0.31 6.25
N ALA A 15 -9.31 0.36 5.66
CA ALA A 15 -9.00 -0.44 4.49
C ALA A 15 -9.09 -1.95 4.75
N PHE A 16 -8.87 -2.39 5.99
CA PHE A 16 -8.88 -3.80 6.38
C PHE A 16 -10.18 -4.24 7.08
N LYS A 17 -11.23 -3.42 7.05
CA LYS A 17 -12.48 -3.66 7.82
C LYS A 17 -13.15 -5.01 7.55
N HIS A 18 -12.93 -5.59 6.39
CA HIS A 18 -13.50 -6.89 6.01
C HIS A 18 -12.56 -8.08 6.24
N ILE A 19 -11.31 -7.82 6.66
CA ILE A 19 -10.40 -8.91 6.98
C ILE A 19 -10.71 -9.42 8.38
N HIS A 20 -11.12 -10.69 8.43
CA HIS A 20 -11.40 -11.41 9.67
C HIS A 20 -10.70 -12.76 9.62
N ILE A 21 -9.81 -13.01 10.57
CA ILE A 21 -9.06 -14.27 10.65
C ILE A 21 -9.18 -14.78 12.08
N GLU A 22 -9.75 -15.97 12.24
CA GLU A 22 -9.94 -16.58 13.55
C GLU A 22 -8.61 -16.74 14.31
N GLY A 23 -8.56 -16.32 15.58
CA GLY A 23 -7.36 -16.37 16.41
C GLY A 23 -6.25 -15.38 16.05
N VAL A 24 -6.51 -14.41 15.14
CA VAL A 24 -5.58 -13.37 14.73
C VAL A 24 -6.08 -11.99 15.15
N GLU A 25 -5.26 -11.27 15.89
CA GLU A 25 -5.44 -9.86 16.21
C GLU A 25 -4.79 -9.00 15.11
N LEU A 26 -5.57 -8.15 14.44
CA LEU A 26 -5.04 -7.17 13.50
C LEU A 26 -4.50 -5.96 14.25
N VAL A 27 -3.21 -5.71 14.15
CA VAL A 27 -2.53 -4.58 14.77
C VAL A 27 -2.23 -3.55 13.69
N HIS A 28 -3.06 -2.51 13.61
CA HIS A 28 -2.84 -1.44 12.65
C HIS A 28 -1.62 -0.60 13.01
N VAL A 29 -0.75 -0.38 12.04
CA VAL A 29 0.43 0.46 12.20
C VAL A 29 0.08 1.87 11.72
N PRO A 30 -0.04 2.84 12.63
CA PRO A 30 -0.34 4.21 12.25
C PRO A 30 0.85 4.83 11.52
N TRP A 31 0.54 5.66 10.52
CA TRP A 31 1.57 6.44 9.84
C TRP A 31 2.21 7.45 10.80
N ILE A 32 3.52 7.63 10.71
CA ILE A 32 4.25 8.66 11.43
C ILE A 32 4.54 9.85 10.52
N ASP A 33 4.87 10.99 11.08
CA ASP A 33 5.28 12.16 10.30
C ASP A 33 6.52 11.85 9.46
N PHE A 34 6.47 12.18 8.17
CA PHE A 34 7.63 12.10 7.29
C PHE A 34 8.58 13.27 7.52
N LYS A 35 9.86 13.08 7.22
CA LYS A 35 10.87 14.15 7.22
C LYS A 35 11.02 14.72 5.81
N GLU A 36 11.46 15.97 5.73
CA GLU A 36 11.76 16.61 4.45
C GLU A 36 12.79 15.79 3.66
N ASN A 37 12.53 15.57 2.37
CA ASN A 37 13.38 14.78 1.46
C ASN A 37 13.64 13.33 1.91
N GLU A 38 12.82 12.78 2.80
CA GLU A 38 12.98 11.42 3.31
C GLU A 38 12.65 10.39 2.23
N SER A 39 13.55 9.40 2.08
CA SER A 39 13.31 8.24 1.22
C SER A 39 12.33 7.26 1.86
N LEU A 40 11.68 6.43 1.02
CA LEU A 40 10.81 5.36 1.51
C LEU A 40 11.56 4.40 2.45
N GLN A 41 12.81 4.08 2.16
CA GLN A 41 13.65 3.21 3.00
C GLN A 41 13.90 3.81 4.39
N SER A 42 14.26 5.10 4.44
CA SER A 42 14.49 5.79 5.72
C SER A 42 13.21 5.87 6.56
N TYR A 43 12.10 6.22 5.91
CA TYR A 43 10.80 6.25 6.55
C TYR A 43 10.38 4.88 7.08
N ALA A 44 10.51 3.82 6.27
CA ALA A 44 10.19 2.46 6.65
C ALA A 44 11.00 2.01 7.88
N LYS A 45 12.29 2.37 7.95
CA LYS A 45 13.14 2.09 9.11
C LYS A 45 12.62 2.80 10.37
N ARG A 46 12.33 4.10 10.29
CA ARG A 46 11.79 4.85 11.44
C ARG A 46 10.41 4.33 11.89
N LEU A 47 9.57 3.95 10.93
CA LEU A 47 8.27 3.38 11.23
C LEU A 47 8.42 2.02 11.94
N PHE A 48 9.37 1.18 11.50
CA PHE A 48 9.71 -0.07 12.18
C PHE A 48 10.18 0.17 13.61
N GLU A 49 11.12 1.11 13.81
CA GLU A 49 11.66 1.47 15.13
C GLU A 49 10.58 2.06 16.06
N ALA A 50 9.62 2.81 15.53
CA ALA A 50 8.50 3.36 16.29
C ALA A 50 7.46 2.30 16.66
N THR A 51 7.18 1.37 15.73
CA THR A 51 6.20 0.28 15.94
C THR A 51 6.70 -0.77 16.91
N LYS A 52 8.01 -1.08 16.91
CA LYS A 52 8.64 -2.12 17.73
C LYS A 52 7.87 -3.45 17.68
N PRO A 53 7.72 -4.06 16.50
CA PRO A 53 7.01 -5.32 16.40
C PRO A 53 7.68 -6.40 17.23
N GLU A 54 6.90 -7.40 17.67
CA GLU A 54 7.38 -8.58 18.41
C GLU A 54 8.48 -9.31 17.63
N ASP A 55 9.27 -10.14 18.31
CA ASP A 55 10.38 -10.84 17.68
C ASP A 55 9.95 -11.73 16.52
N ASP A 56 8.88 -12.51 16.70
CA ASP A 56 8.29 -13.37 15.69
C ASP A 56 6.99 -12.76 15.14
N TYR A 57 7.11 -11.58 14.51
CA TYR A 57 5.94 -10.86 14.02
C TYR A 57 5.46 -11.36 12.66
N ASN A 58 4.16 -11.20 12.40
CA ASN A 58 3.54 -11.39 11.08
C ASN A 58 3.15 -10.03 10.51
N LEU A 59 3.28 -9.87 9.21
CA LEU A 59 3.11 -8.60 8.53
C LEU A 59 2.24 -8.74 7.29
N ILE A 60 1.30 -7.83 7.11
CA ILE A 60 0.52 -7.65 5.89
C ILE A 60 0.64 -6.21 5.41
N GLY A 61 0.92 -6.03 4.13
CA GLY A 61 1.02 -4.71 3.53
C GLY A 61 0.15 -4.56 2.28
N LEU A 62 -0.71 -3.55 2.26
CA LEU A 62 -1.56 -3.21 1.13
C LEU A 62 -0.93 -2.10 0.30
N SER A 63 -0.78 -2.30 -1.01
CA SER A 63 -0.33 -1.24 -1.95
C SER A 63 0.96 -0.56 -1.49
N PHE A 64 0.93 0.72 -1.14
CA PHE A 64 2.06 1.47 -0.57
C PHE A 64 2.59 0.82 0.72
N GLY A 65 1.69 0.37 1.60
CA GLY A 65 2.07 -0.38 2.80
C GLY A 65 2.81 -1.68 2.49
N GLY A 66 2.54 -2.32 1.34
CA GLY A 66 3.30 -3.47 0.86
C GLY A 66 4.72 -3.11 0.44
N MET A 67 4.95 -1.91 -0.11
CA MET A 67 6.31 -1.43 -0.40
C MET A 67 7.08 -1.16 0.90
N ILE A 68 6.43 -0.59 1.90
CA ILE A 68 7.01 -0.43 3.26
C ILE A 68 7.31 -1.80 3.88
N ALA A 69 6.40 -2.77 3.74
CA ALA A 69 6.58 -4.12 4.26
C ALA A 69 7.79 -4.83 3.62
N ALA A 70 8.03 -4.62 2.32
CA ALA A 70 9.21 -5.12 1.64
C ALA A 70 10.53 -4.48 2.15
N GLU A 71 10.49 -3.25 2.61
CA GLU A 71 11.65 -2.63 3.28
C GLU A 71 11.82 -3.13 4.72
N TRP A 72 10.73 -3.41 5.45
CA TRP A 72 10.78 -3.99 6.79
C TRP A 72 11.41 -5.39 6.79
N GLU A 73 11.10 -6.22 5.77
CA GLU A 73 11.69 -7.56 5.62
C GLU A 73 13.22 -7.53 5.61
N LYS A 74 13.83 -6.46 5.09
CA LYS A 74 15.28 -6.27 5.08
C LYS A 74 15.85 -5.89 6.45
N ILE A 75 15.05 -5.25 7.29
CA ILE A 75 15.46 -4.85 8.65
C ILE A 75 15.39 -6.07 9.57
N LYS A 76 14.25 -6.76 9.53
CA LYS A 76 13.99 -7.99 10.29
C LYS A 76 12.95 -8.83 9.54
N THR A 77 13.32 -10.01 9.14
CA THR A 77 12.44 -10.92 8.40
C THR A 77 11.24 -11.32 9.26
N PRO A 78 10.00 -11.03 8.83
CA PRO A 78 8.81 -11.47 9.55
C PRO A 78 8.61 -12.98 9.42
N LYS A 79 7.92 -13.59 10.38
CA LYS A 79 7.53 -15.00 10.31
C LYS A 79 6.60 -15.27 9.12
N THR A 80 5.69 -14.36 8.85
CA THR A 80 4.80 -14.37 7.68
C THR A 80 4.76 -12.97 7.10
N LEU A 81 4.95 -12.85 5.79
CA LEU A 81 4.78 -11.61 5.04
C LEU A 81 3.71 -11.80 3.97
N ILE A 82 2.68 -10.97 3.98
CA ILE A 82 1.62 -10.97 2.98
C ILE A 82 1.63 -9.62 2.24
N LEU A 83 1.73 -9.67 0.92
CA LEU A 83 1.77 -8.51 0.04
C LEU A 83 0.49 -8.44 -0.80
N LEU A 84 -0.37 -7.47 -0.50
CA LEU A 84 -1.67 -7.28 -1.14
C LEU A 84 -1.62 -6.15 -2.16
N SER A 85 -2.02 -6.41 -3.41
CA SER A 85 -2.12 -5.41 -4.50
C SER A 85 -0.89 -4.48 -4.55
N THR A 86 0.31 -5.05 -4.46
CA THR A 86 1.57 -4.29 -4.37
C THR A 86 2.69 -4.89 -5.21
N MET A 87 3.79 -4.17 -5.28
CA MET A 87 5.02 -4.60 -5.94
C MET A 87 6.08 -4.94 -4.89
N ARG A 88 6.80 -6.04 -5.10
CA ARG A 88 7.85 -6.50 -4.18
C ARG A 88 9.22 -5.86 -4.43
N ASP A 89 9.37 -5.21 -5.58
CA ASP A 89 10.58 -4.51 -5.99
C ASP A 89 10.27 -3.40 -7.01
N THR A 90 11.23 -2.54 -7.29
CA THR A 90 11.09 -1.43 -8.25
C THR A 90 10.86 -1.90 -9.68
N LYS A 91 11.35 -3.10 -10.05
CA LYS A 91 11.17 -3.66 -11.41
C LYS A 91 9.71 -4.02 -11.66
N GLY A 92 8.97 -4.34 -10.60
CA GLY A 92 7.54 -4.60 -10.64
C GLY A 92 6.70 -3.38 -10.96
N LEU A 93 7.17 -2.17 -10.63
CA LEU A 93 6.42 -0.94 -10.87
C LEU A 93 6.09 -0.76 -12.36
N PRO A 94 4.84 -0.41 -12.67
CA PRO A 94 4.43 -0.06 -14.03
C PRO A 94 5.29 1.05 -14.65
N ILE A 95 5.53 0.95 -15.95
CA ILE A 95 6.42 1.91 -16.64
C ILE A 95 5.91 3.34 -16.54
N TYR A 96 4.58 3.54 -16.55
CA TYR A 96 4.00 4.88 -16.44
C TYR A 96 4.27 5.53 -15.07
N ILE A 97 4.32 4.76 -13.97
CA ILE A 97 4.72 5.27 -12.64
C ILE A 97 6.19 5.65 -12.66
N ARG A 98 7.04 4.82 -13.25
CA ARG A 98 8.48 5.08 -13.36
C ARG A 98 8.77 6.33 -14.20
N VAL A 99 8.09 6.48 -15.34
CA VAL A 99 8.21 7.65 -16.22
C VAL A 99 7.66 8.89 -15.53
N ALA A 100 6.48 8.82 -14.90
CA ALA A 100 5.92 9.91 -14.12
C ALA A 100 6.86 10.36 -12.99
N GLY A 101 7.52 9.41 -12.34
CA GLY A 101 8.55 9.68 -11.34
C GLY A 101 9.76 10.40 -11.93
N ALA A 102 10.33 9.87 -13.01
CA ALA A 102 11.49 10.45 -13.68
C ALA A 102 11.24 11.89 -14.18
N LEU A 103 10.02 12.15 -14.65
CA LEU A 103 9.59 13.48 -15.11
C LEU A 103 9.02 14.36 -13.98
N ASN A 104 9.02 13.88 -12.73
CA ASN A 104 8.43 14.57 -11.57
C ASN A 104 6.96 14.96 -11.73
N LEU A 105 6.18 14.25 -12.57
CA LEU A 105 4.77 14.57 -12.83
C LEU A 105 3.89 14.50 -11.57
N HIS A 106 4.26 13.66 -10.60
CA HIS A 106 3.58 13.58 -9.31
C HIS A 106 3.58 14.92 -8.53
N LYS A 107 4.54 15.81 -8.81
CA LYS A 107 4.63 17.13 -8.14
C LYS A 107 3.57 18.12 -8.62
N ILE A 108 3.07 17.95 -9.85
CA ILE A 108 2.07 18.83 -10.46
C ILE A 108 0.65 18.29 -10.36
N VAL A 109 0.45 17.08 -9.81
CA VAL A 109 -0.89 16.53 -9.58
C VAL A 109 -1.61 17.36 -8.49
N PRO A 110 -2.75 17.98 -8.80
CA PRO A 110 -3.54 18.68 -7.80
C PRO A 110 -4.03 17.71 -6.72
N MET A 111 -3.75 18.02 -5.46
CA MET A 111 -4.13 17.15 -4.35
C MET A 111 -5.66 17.01 -4.20
N SER A 112 -6.43 17.96 -4.71
CA SER A 112 -7.89 17.83 -4.81
C SER A 112 -8.34 16.64 -5.64
N LEU A 113 -7.62 16.30 -6.73
CA LEU A 113 -7.94 15.12 -7.55
C LEU A 113 -7.68 13.80 -6.82
N VAL A 114 -6.77 13.80 -5.84
CA VAL A 114 -6.44 12.62 -5.05
C VAL A 114 -7.39 12.48 -3.86
N ARG A 115 -7.69 13.58 -3.16
CA ARG A 115 -8.54 13.58 -1.94
C ARG A 115 -10.02 13.46 -2.21
N TYR A 116 -10.50 13.88 -3.39
CA TYR A 116 -11.90 13.82 -3.76
C TYR A 116 -12.10 12.78 -4.86
N PRO A 117 -12.35 11.51 -4.50
CA PRO A 117 -12.49 10.46 -5.48
C PRO A 117 -13.67 10.72 -6.40
N ASN A 118 -13.47 10.38 -7.67
CA ASN A 118 -14.43 10.51 -8.75
C ASN A 118 -14.54 9.20 -9.53
N PHE A 119 -15.30 9.18 -10.59
CA PHE A 119 -15.47 7.99 -11.42
C PHE A 119 -14.14 7.35 -11.84
N ILE A 120 -13.14 8.16 -12.22
CA ILE A 120 -11.83 7.66 -12.65
C ILE A 120 -11.10 6.97 -11.48
N SER A 121 -11.09 7.58 -10.29
CA SER A 121 -10.47 6.97 -9.12
C SER A 121 -11.16 5.67 -8.71
N TYR A 122 -12.51 5.64 -8.66
CA TYR A 122 -13.24 4.40 -8.38
C TYR A 122 -12.96 3.31 -9.42
N PHE A 123 -12.86 3.68 -10.70
CA PHE A 123 -12.51 2.75 -11.77
C PHE A 123 -11.10 2.19 -11.63
N LEU A 124 -10.10 3.04 -11.32
CA LEU A 124 -8.69 2.64 -11.15
C LEU A 124 -8.51 1.75 -9.92
N PHE A 125 -9.15 2.10 -8.81
CA PHE A 125 -9.08 1.34 -7.56
C PHE A 125 -10.00 0.11 -7.55
N GLY A 126 -10.88 -0.02 -8.56
CA GLY A 126 -11.79 -1.15 -8.69
C GLY A 126 -12.91 -1.17 -7.66
N ILE A 127 -13.34 0.01 -7.17
CA ILE A 127 -14.40 0.12 -6.15
C ILE A 127 -15.75 0.25 -6.85
N THR A 128 -16.64 -0.72 -6.63
CA THR A 128 -17.90 -0.83 -7.39
C THR A 128 -19.13 -0.51 -6.56
N ASN A 129 -19.23 -0.97 -5.33
CA ASN A 129 -20.41 -0.77 -4.50
C ASN A 129 -20.40 0.58 -3.77
N ASN A 130 -21.59 1.08 -3.42
CA ASN A 130 -21.74 2.42 -2.85
C ASN A 130 -21.20 2.53 -1.41
N GLU A 131 -21.29 1.46 -0.63
CA GLU A 131 -20.73 1.44 0.73
C GLU A 131 -19.21 1.62 0.70
N ASN A 132 -18.52 0.85 -0.13
CA ASN A 132 -17.07 0.94 -0.26
C ASN A 132 -16.60 2.25 -0.91
N LYS A 133 -17.43 2.84 -1.82
CA LYS A 133 -17.18 4.20 -2.32
C LYS A 133 -17.21 5.24 -1.21
N GLN A 134 -18.17 5.12 -0.29
CA GLN A 134 -18.26 6.05 0.84
C GLN A 134 -17.06 5.88 1.79
N VAL A 135 -16.74 4.64 2.17
CA VAL A 135 -15.56 4.35 3.00
C VAL A 135 -14.27 4.88 2.35
N PHE A 136 -14.07 4.64 1.08
CA PHE A 136 -12.89 5.13 0.35
C PHE A 136 -12.83 6.66 0.29
N LYS A 137 -13.98 7.31 0.09
CA LYS A 137 -14.10 8.76 0.11
C LYS A 137 -13.72 9.33 1.48
N ASP A 138 -14.27 8.75 2.55
CA ASP A 138 -14.01 9.20 3.92
C ASP A 138 -12.52 9.03 4.29
N ILE A 139 -11.94 7.89 3.97
CA ILE A 139 -10.50 7.63 4.16
C ILE A 139 -9.65 8.70 3.47
N LEU A 140 -9.88 8.97 2.18
CA LEU A 140 -9.09 9.95 1.43
C LEU A 140 -9.33 11.39 1.90
N HIS A 141 -10.54 11.70 2.35
CA HIS A 141 -10.87 13.03 2.90
C HIS A 141 -10.13 13.29 4.21
N ASP A 142 -10.07 12.28 5.09
CA ASP A 142 -9.41 12.37 6.40
C ASP A 142 -7.87 12.34 6.29
N GLY A 143 -7.35 11.81 5.19
CA GLY A 143 -5.91 11.68 4.95
C GLY A 143 -5.18 13.04 4.86
N ASP A 144 -3.97 13.12 5.43
CA ASP A 144 -3.11 14.31 5.32
C ASP A 144 -2.60 14.49 3.89
N PRO A 145 -2.94 15.63 3.22
CA PRO A 145 -2.46 15.89 1.86
C PRO A 145 -0.94 16.00 1.72
N LYS A 146 -0.23 16.41 2.77
CA LYS A 146 1.23 16.49 2.76
C LYS A 146 1.83 15.09 2.76
N HIS A 147 1.29 14.20 3.59
CA HIS A 147 1.70 12.79 3.63
C HIS A 147 1.40 12.08 2.31
N LEU A 148 0.22 12.31 1.72
CA LEU A 148 -0.13 11.80 0.39
C LEU A 148 0.88 12.22 -0.68
N LYS A 149 1.22 13.51 -0.73
CA LYS A 149 2.19 14.05 -1.70
C LYS A 149 3.59 13.48 -1.50
N TRP A 150 4.04 13.38 -0.25
CA TRP A 150 5.31 12.75 0.08
C TRP A 150 5.33 11.27 -0.33
N ALA A 151 4.29 10.51 -0.03
CA ALA A 151 4.22 9.09 -0.37
C ALA A 151 4.18 8.85 -1.89
N MET A 152 3.47 9.68 -2.67
CA MET A 152 3.54 9.65 -4.14
C MET A 152 4.96 9.89 -4.67
N ASN A 153 5.67 10.86 -4.09
CA ASN A 153 7.08 11.11 -4.41
C ASN A 153 7.96 9.91 -4.02
N SER A 154 7.71 9.31 -2.88
CA SER A 154 8.45 8.14 -2.38
C SER A 154 8.26 6.91 -3.28
N ILE A 155 7.05 6.63 -3.76
CA ILE A 155 6.76 5.57 -4.74
C ILE A 155 7.54 5.83 -6.04
N ALA A 156 7.46 7.05 -6.56
CA ALA A 156 8.12 7.44 -7.82
C ALA A 156 9.64 7.31 -7.77
N ASN A 157 10.22 7.54 -6.59
CA ASN A 157 11.66 7.48 -6.35
C ASN A 157 12.13 6.21 -5.64
N TRP A 158 11.24 5.26 -5.41
CA TRP A 158 11.58 4.00 -4.76
C TRP A 158 12.66 3.23 -5.54
N ARG A 159 13.69 2.81 -4.82
CA ARG A 159 14.84 2.08 -5.37
C ARG A 159 15.07 0.83 -4.55
N ASN A 160 14.24 -0.17 -4.80
CA ASN A 160 14.39 -1.51 -4.23
C ASN A 160 14.58 -2.52 -5.37
N TYR A 161 15.72 -3.16 -5.43
CA TYR A 161 16.04 -4.19 -6.44
C TYR A 161 16.07 -5.60 -5.85
N ASP A 162 15.97 -5.70 -4.53
CA ASP A 162 15.88 -6.97 -3.81
C ASP A 162 14.43 -7.44 -3.82
N LYS A 163 14.22 -8.67 -4.26
CA LYS A 163 12.88 -9.24 -4.31
C LYS A 163 12.45 -9.67 -2.91
N SER A 164 11.35 -9.09 -2.42
CA SER A 164 10.67 -9.60 -1.23
C SER A 164 10.18 -11.04 -1.44
N ASN A 165 10.27 -11.87 -0.40
CA ASN A 165 9.82 -13.26 -0.39
C ASN A 165 8.37 -13.41 0.14
N GLY A 166 7.66 -12.30 0.39
CA GLY A 166 6.29 -12.32 0.86
C GLY A 166 5.31 -13.03 -0.08
N ILE A 167 4.29 -13.64 0.49
CA ILE A 167 3.13 -14.22 -0.22
C ILE A 167 2.39 -13.09 -0.92
N ARG A 168 2.25 -13.19 -2.23
CA ARG A 168 1.63 -12.15 -3.06
C ARG A 168 0.20 -12.50 -3.43
N ILE A 169 -0.71 -11.64 -3.04
CA ILE A 169 -2.15 -11.75 -3.35
C ILE A 169 -2.55 -10.52 -4.16
N HIS A 170 -3.11 -10.74 -5.36
CA HIS A 170 -3.39 -9.65 -6.29
C HIS A 170 -4.70 -9.87 -7.04
N GLY A 171 -5.41 -8.77 -7.32
CA GLY A 171 -6.59 -8.80 -8.17
C GLY A 171 -6.24 -8.81 -9.66
N ASP A 172 -6.88 -9.67 -10.45
CA ASP A 172 -6.62 -9.75 -11.90
C ASP A 172 -7.16 -8.55 -12.69
N LYS A 173 -8.01 -7.71 -12.05
CA LYS A 173 -8.56 -6.47 -12.60
C LYS A 173 -7.96 -5.21 -11.98
N ASP A 174 -6.82 -5.33 -11.29
CA ASP A 174 -6.09 -4.17 -10.78
C ASP A 174 -5.58 -3.30 -11.93
N ARG A 175 -6.14 -2.09 -12.05
CA ARG A 175 -5.81 -1.11 -13.09
C ARG A 175 -4.77 -0.10 -12.65
N LEU A 176 -4.59 0.04 -11.32
CA LEU A 176 -3.62 0.97 -10.75
C LEU A 176 -2.21 0.37 -10.69
N LEU A 177 -2.12 -0.87 -10.24
CA LEU A 177 -0.89 -1.66 -10.24
C LEU A 177 -1.16 -3.01 -10.90
N PRO A 178 -1.17 -3.09 -12.24
CA PRO A 178 -1.53 -4.31 -12.94
C PRO A 178 -0.73 -5.52 -12.50
N MET A 179 -1.43 -6.62 -12.27
CA MET A 179 -0.87 -7.89 -11.83
C MET A 179 0.29 -8.34 -12.72
N LYS A 180 1.37 -8.81 -12.12
CA LYS A 180 2.50 -9.44 -12.82
C LYS A 180 2.38 -10.97 -12.76
N LYS A 181 3.08 -11.65 -13.66
CA LYS A 181 3.18 -13.13 -13.63
C LYS A 181 3.79 -13.63 -12.31
N GLY A 182 3.38 -14.81 -11.90
CA GLY A 182 3.93 -15.50 -10.73
C GLY A 182 3.42 -14.96 -9.40
N MET A 183 2.16 -14.52 -9.32
CA MET A 183 1.48 -14.31 -8.04
C MET A 183 1.19 -15.65 -7.36
N ASP A 184 1.21 -15.65 -6.03
CA ASP A 184 0.93 -16.87 -5.25
C ASP A 184 -0.58 -17.11 -5.19
N HIS A 185 -1.36 -16.02 -5.08
CA HIS A 185 -2.82 -16.06 -5.12
C HIS A 185 -3.38 -14.95 -6.01
N VAL A 186 -4.40 -15.27 -6.79
CA VAL A 186 -5.09 -14.33 -7.67
C VAL A 186 -6.57 -14.26 -7.28
N ILE A 187 -7.05 -13.04 -7.02
CA ILE A 187 -8.46 -12.77 -6.76
C ILE A 187 -9.14 -12.45 -8.09
N SER A 188 -9.98 -13.37 -8.55
CA SER A 188 -10.70 -13.19 -9.83
C SER A 188 -11.70 -12.03 -9.73
N GLY A 189 -11.66 -11.11 -10.70
CA GLY A 189 -12.47 -9.90 -10.69
C GLY A 189 -11.98 -8.82 -9.73
N GLY A 190 -10.97 -9.11 -8.90
CA GLY A 190 -10.44 -8.18 -7.90
C GLY A 190 -9.76 -6.96 -8.52
N GLY A 191 -10.12 -5.76 -8.05
CA GLY A 191 -9.44 -4.50 -8.36
C GLY A 191 -8.25 -4.23 -7.46
N HIS A 192 -7.78 -2.97 -7.43
CA HIS A 192 -6.66 -2.58 -6.56
C HIS A 192 -7.01 -2.71 -5.06
N MET A 193 -8.22 -2.29 -4.67
CA MET A 193 -8.70 -2.39 -3.28
C MET A 193 -9.39 -3.74 -3.03
N ILE A 194 -8.67 -4.85 -3.27
CA ILE A 194 -9.23 -6.21 -3.08
C ILE A 194 -9.77 -6.44 -1.66
N VAL A 195 -9.19 -5.79 -0.67
CA VAL A 195 -9.57 -5.92 0.75
C VAL A 195 -10.91 -5.25 1.10
N LEU A 196 -11.40 -4.34 0.26
CA LEU A 196 -12.71 -3.70 0.44
C LEU A 196 -13.82 -4.36 -0.36
N ASN A 197 -13.50 -5.06 -1.46
CA ASN A 197 -14.50 -5.51 -2.41
C ASN A 197 -14.74 -7.04 -2.40
N ASN A 198 -13.91 -7.81 -1.68
CA ASN A 198 -13.97 -9.28 -1.68
C ASN A 198 -13.84 -9.82 -0.27
#